data_98529c4f9d4a9961114f94e4a30ae0cd
#
_entry.id   98529c4f9d4a9961114f94e4a30ae0cd
#
_cell.length_a   1.000
_cell.length_b   1.000
_cell.length_c   1.000
_cell.angle_alpha   90.00
_cell.angle_beta   90.00
_cell.angle_gamma   90.00
#
_symmetry.space_group_name_H-M   'P 1'
#
loop_
_entity.id
_entity.type
_entity.pdbx_description
1 polymer ?
#
loop_
_entity_poly.entity_id
_entity_poly.type
_entity_poly.pdbx_seq_one_letter_code
_entity_poly.pdbx_strand_id
1 'polypeptide(L)'
;MQAAENGGHSFTLINRGHAEITGVSDVDCFNEQLVVLITSLGSMTITGSNLNISHLNKEEGRLVVDGEFDAVEYSGKARGARGGFLARLLR
;
A
#
# COMPACT_ATOMS: atom_id res chain seq x y z
N MET A 1 19.41 6.69 3.54
CA MET A 1 19.27 6.40 3.25
C MET A 1 18.92 6.25 2.41
N GLN A 2 18.78 6.16 1.92
CA GLN A 2 18.44 5.98 1.34
C GLN A 2 18.27 5.27 0.53
N ALA A 3 18.29 4.71 0.53
CA ALA A 3 18.12 3.72 -0.11
C ALA A 3 17.14 3.71 -1.00
N ALA A 4 16.25 4.34 -0.78
CA ALA A 4 15.16 4.32 -1.52
C ALA A 4 15.40 4.60 -2.90
N GLU A 5 16.36 5.19 -3.21
CA GLU A 5 16.45 5.57 -4.43
C GLU A 5 16.62 4.56 -5.41
N ASN A 6 16.82 3.48 -5.25
CA ASN A 6 16.86 2.59 -6.22
C ASN A 6 15.80 1.73 -6.32
N GLY A 7 14.66 2.09 -6.36
CA GLY A 7 13.54 1.25 -6.44
C GLY A 7 13.15 0.67 -5.17
N GLY A 8 13.69 1.11 -4.12
CA GLY A 8 13.29 0.63 -2.83
C GLY A 8 11.90 1.05 -2.49
N HIS A 9 11.33 0.39 -1.54
CA HIS A 9 9.95 0.62 -1.12
C HIS A 9 9.95 1.33 0.22
N SER A 10 9.14 2.36 0.35
CA SER A 10 8.96 3.01 1.64
C SER A 10 7.51 3.42 1.79
N PHE A 11 7.08 3.61 3.00
CA PHE A 11 5.72 4.02 3.30
C PHE A 11 5.79 5.03 4.42
N THR A 12 5.24 6.20 4.22
CA THR A 12 5.22 7.24 5.22
C THR A 12 3.78 7.65 5.46
N LEU A 13 3.34 7.66 6.70
CA LEU A 13 1.98 8.01 7.03
C LEU A 13 2.01 9.20 7.97
N ILE A 14 1.27 10.25 7.64
CA ILE A 14 1.26 11.46 8.43
C ILE A 14 -0.15 11.66 8.94
N ASN A 15 -0.28 11.77 10.23
CA ASN A 15 -1.56 12.04 10.90
C ASN A 15 -2.66 11.07 10.50
N ARG A 16 -2.31 9.87 10.14
CA ARG A 16 -3.28 8.87 9.71
C ARG A 16 -4.12 9.34 8.54
N GLY A 17 -3.70 10.35 7.83
CA GLY A 17 -4.52 10.90 6.77
C GLY A 17 -3.82 11.13 5.46
N HIS A 18 -2.51 10.99 5.43
CA HIS A 18 -1.78 11.24 4.21
C HIS A 18 -0.63 10.27 4.13
N ALA A 19 -0.58 9.49 3.10
CA ALA A 19 0.45 8.49 2.94
C ALA A 19 1.21 8.68 1.64
N GLU A 20 2.52 8.50 1.70
CA GLU A 20 3.35 8.53 0.52
C GLU A 20 4.05 7.21 0.44
N ILE A 21 3.94 6.53 -0.68
CA ILE A 21 4.48 5.20 -0.85
C ILE A 21 5.38 5.19 -2.05
N THR A 22 6.56 4.59 -1.93
CA THR A 22 7.45 4.44 -3.06
C THR A 22 7.67 2.96 -3.33
N GLY A 23 8.24 2.63 -4.46
CA GLY A 23 8.46 1.24 -4.83
C GLY A 23 7.19 0.55 -5.27
N VAL A 24 6.21 1.32 -5.74
CA VAL A 24 4.93 0.77 -6.18
C VAL A 24 5.04 0.40 -7.65
N SER A 25 4.74 -0.84 -7.98
CA SER A 25 4.75 -1.29 -9.35
C SER A 25 3.40 -1.11 -10.00
N ASP A 26 2.36 -1.24 -9.23
CA ASP A 26 1.02 -1.18 -9.80
C ASP A 26 -0.01 -1.03 -8.70
N VAL A 27 -1.21 -0.63 -9.06
CA VAL A 27 -2.33 -0.57 -8.15
C VAL A 27 -3.28 -1.68 -8.57
N ASP A 28 -3.45 -2.67 -7.72
CA ASP A 28 -4.24 -3.82 -8.04
C ASP A 28 -5.71 -3.53 -7.89
N CYS A 29 -6.09 -2.82 -6.87
CA CYS A 29 -7.48 -2.55 -6.59
C CYS A 29 -7.58 -1.29 -5.78
N PHE A 30 -8.61 -0.52 -5.99
CA PHE A 30 -8.77 0.72 -5.26
C PHE A 30 -10.23 1.08 -5.09
N ASN A 31 -10.63 1.39 -3.88
CA ASN A 31 -11.91 2.03 -3.64
C ASN A 31 -11.76 2.85 -2.37
N GLU A 32 -12.82 3.46 -1.90
CA GLU A 32 -12.71 4.38 -0.78
C GLU A 32 -12.36 3.71 0.53
N GLN A 33 -12.44 2.41 0.60
CA GLN A 33 -12.18 1.72 1.83
C GLN A 33 -10.99 0.78 1.73
N LEU A 34 -10.47 0.55 0.55
CA LEU A 34 -9.43 -0.42 0.35
C LEU A 34 -8.53 -0.06 -0.82
N VAL A 35 -7.26 -0.14 -0.62
CA VAL A 35 -6.30 0.05 -1.70
C VAL A 35 -5.34 -1.12 -1.64
N VAL A 36 -5.15 -1.83 -2.74
CA VAL A 36 -4.22 -2.93 -2.80
C VAL A 36 -3.15 -2.56 -3.82
N LEU A 37 -1.91 -2.54 -3.39
CA LEU A 37 -0.80 -2.13 -4.23
C LEU A 37 0.15 -3.28 -4.42
N ILE A 38 0.83 -3.28 -5.54
CA ILE A 38 1.89 -4.25 -5.78
C ILE A 38 3.18 -3.46 -5.61
N THR A 39 4.04 -3.89 -4.72
CA THR A 39 5.28 -3.19 -4.46
C THR A 39 6.45 -4.12 -4.71
N SER A 40 7.65 -3.57 -4.66
CA SER A 40 8.82 -4.39 -4.86
C SER A 40 9.00 -5.41 -3.75
N LEU A 41 8.33 -5.27 -2.63
CA LEU A 41 8.44 -6.21 -1.53
C LEU A 41 7.18 -7.02 -1.29
N GLY A 42 6.27 -7.03 -2.22
CA GLY A 42 5.04 -7.82 -2.13
C GLY A 42 3.81 -6.97 -2.23
N SER A 43 2.67 -7.53 -1.95
CA SER A 43 1.41 -6.80 -2.00
C SER A 43 1.22 -6.04 -0.72
N MET A 44 0.63 -4.88 -0.81
CA MET A 44 0.39 -4.05 0.35
C MET A 44 -1.07 -3.67 0.35
N THR A 45 -1.77 -3.91 1.42
CA THR A 45 -3.19 -3.63 1.54
C THR A 45 -3.40 -2.52 2.54
N ILE A 46 -4.08 -1.48 2.14
CA ILE A 46 -4.41 -0.36 3.00
C ILE A 46 -5.91 -0.33 3.17
N THR A 47 -6.37 -0.28 4.41
CA THR A 47 -7.80 -0.18 4.66
C THR A 47 -8.08 1.10 5.42
N GLY A 48 -9.24 1.63 5.23
CA GLY A 48 -9.62 2.87 5.90
C GLY A 48 -10.95 3.39 5.40
N SER A 49 -11.11 4.70 5.42
CA SER A 49 -12.33 5.36 4.97
C SER A 49 -11.98 6.55 4.14
N ASN A 50 -12.78 6.81 3.16
CA ASN A 50 -12.61 7.99 2.31
C ASN A 50 -11.22 8.02 1.68
N LEU A 51 -10.69 6.86 1.34
CA LEU A 51 -9.38 6.80 0.75
C LEU A 51 -9.41 7.33 -0.68
N ASN A 52 -8.39 8.05 -1.05
CA ASN A 52 -8.39 8.70 -2.32
C ASN A 52 -6.96 8.82 -2.82
N ILE A 53 -6.70 8.44 -4.04
CA ILE A 53 -5.37 8.55 -4.60
C ILE A 53 -5.22 9.95 -5.14
N SER A 54 -4.30 10.72 -4.56
CA SER A 54 -4.11 12.08 -4.99
C SER A 54 -2.97 12.20 -5.98
N HIS A 55 -2.09 11.24 -6.06
CA HIS A 55 -1.00 11.30 -7.01
C HIS A 55 -0.50 9.90 -7.31
N LEU A 56 -0.25 9.62 -8.55
CA LEU A 56 0.31 8.33 -8.93
C LEU A 56 1.31 8.56 -10.05
N ASN A 57 2.55 8.15 -9.83
CA ASN A 57 3.55 8.23 -10.86
C ASN A 57 4.16 6.86 -11.02
N LYS A 58 3.74 6.14 -12.05
CA LYS A 58 4.19 4.79 -12.21
C LYS A 58 5.65 4.71 -12.60
N GLU A 59 6.16 5.69 -13.25
CA GLU A 59 7.54 5.64 -13.62
C GLU A 59 8.44 5.74 -12.43
N GLU A 60 8.06 6.50 -11.45
CA GLU A 60 8.82 6.62 -10.23
C GLU A 60 8.39 5.63 -9.20
N GLY A 61 7.29 4.98 -9.40
CA GLY A 61 6.76 4.07 -8.43
C GLY A 61 6.25 4.77 -7.20
N ARG A 62 5.72 5.99 -7.35
CA ARG A 62 5.30 6.77 -6.22
C ARG A 62 3.80 6.96 -6.20
N LEU A 63 3.21 6.75 -5.06
CA LEU A 63 1.78 6.88 -4.90
C LEU A 63 1.49 7.71 -3.66
N VAL A 64 0.55 8.61 -3.74
CA VAL A 64 0.11 9.40 -2.59
C VAL A 64 -1.38 9.14 -2.39
N VAL A 65 -1.74 8.74 -1.19
CA VAL A 65 -3.12 8.41 -0.85
C VAL A 65 -3.54 9.26 0.33
N ASP A 66 -4.72 9.84 0.25
CA ASP A 66 -5.27 10.63 1.35
C ASP A 66 -6.54 9.96 1.85
N GLY A 67 -6.93 10.26 3.05
CA GLY A 67 -8.15 9.71 3.64
C GLY A 67 -7.95 9.43 5.10
N GLU A 68 -8.63 8.41 5.61
CA GLU A 68 -8.45 8.02 6.98
C GLU A 68 -7.93 6.60 6.96
N PHE A 69 -6.78 6.35 7.51
CA PHE A 69 -6.13 5.05 7.42
C PHE A 69 -6.38 4.25 8.69
N ASP A 70 -6.85 3.03 8.54
CA ASP A 70 -7.09 2.15 9.68
C ASP A 70 -6.00 1.11 9.80
N ALA A 71 -5.56 0.53 8.73
CA ALA A 71 -4.58 -0.54 8.78
C ALA A 71 -3.80 -0.63 7.51
N VAL A 72 -2.57 -1.09 7.60
CA VAL A 72 -1.72 -1.32 6.44
C VAL A 72 -1.06 -2.67 6.67
N GLU A 73 -1.17 -3.56 5.71
CA GLU A 73 -0.59 -4.88 5.85
C GLU A 73 0.06 -5.34 4.58
N TYR A 74 1.09 -6.13 4.70
CA TYR A 74 1.76 -6.70 3.55
C TYR A 74 1.38 -8.16 3.44
N SER A 75 1.14 -8.60 2.20
CA SER A 75 0.80 -9.94 2.02
C SER A 75 1.88 -10.56 1.22
N GLY A 76 2.88 -10.47 1.30
CA GLY A 76 3.88 -11.09 0.84
C GLY A 76 3.94 -11.82 -0.22
N LYS A 77 4.85 -12.20 -0.68
CA LYS A 77 4.90 -12.80 -1.58
C LYS A 77 4.57 -13.99 -1.47
N ALA A 78 4.25 -14.26 -0.81
CA ALA A 78 3.99 -15.37 -0.68
C ALA A 78 3.02 -15.93 -0.81
N ARG A 79 2.86 -16.64 -1.38
CA ARG A 79 1.84 -17.22 -1.47
C ARG A 79 1.45 -17.71 -0.31
N GLY A 80 2.14 -18.04 0.41
CA GLY A 80 1.59 -18.57 1.52
C GLY A 80 0.95 -17.67 2.34
N ALA A 81 1.31 -16.50 2.27
CA ALA A 81 0.73 -15.65 3.15
C ALA A 81 -0.64 -15.44 2.96
N ARG A 82 -1.16 -15.80 1.88
CA ARG A 82 -2.45 -15.48 1.70
C ARG A 82 -3.26 -15.96 2.66
N GLY A 83 -3.05 -16.93 3.15
CA GLY A 83 -3.97 -17.38 4.08
C GLY A 83 -3.93 -16.71 5.35
N GLY A 84 -2.82 -16.22 5.77
CA GLY A 84 -2.76 -15.70 7.08
C GLY A 84 -3.62 -14.53 7.34
N PHE A 85 -3.42 -13.51 6.61
CA PHE A 85 -4.13 -12.29 6.88
C PHE A 85 -5.58 -12.37 6.51
N LEU A 86 -5.87 -12.83 5.33
CA LEU A 86 -7.25 -12.84 4.92
C LEU A 86 -8.07 -13.85 5.67
N ALA A 87 -7.47 -14.94 6.07
CA ALA A 87 -8.22 -15.89 6.82
C ALA A 87 -8.63 -15.31 8.15
N ARG A 88 -7.80 -14.52 8.77
CA ARG A 88 -8.21 -13.94 10.00
C ARG A 88 -9.29 -12.94 9.82
N LEU A 89 -9.29 -12.20 8.75
CA LEU A 89 -10.34 -11.25 8.56
C LEU A 89 -11.67 -11.91 8.27
N LEU A 90 -11.64 -13.04 7.69
CA LEU A 90 -12.88 -13.69 7.38
C LEU A 90 -13.41 -14.54 8.47
N ARG A 91 -12.69 -14.69 9.53
CA ARG A 91 -13.20 -15.49 10.61
C ARG A 91 -13.88 -14.70 11.50
#